data_51d3eb9f9b14b676980677de7c1f9599
#
_entry.id   51d3eb9f9b14b676980677de7c1f9599
#
_cell.length_a   1.000
_cell.length_b   1.000
_cell.length_c   1.000
_cell.angle_alpha   90.00
_cell.angle_beta   90.00
_cell.angle_gamma   90.00
#
_symmetry.space_group_name_H-M   'P 1'
#
loop_
_entity.id
_entity.type
_entity.pdbx_description
1 polymer ?
#
loop_
_entity_poly.entity_id
_entity_poly.type
_entity_poly.pdbx_seq_one_letter_code
_entity_poly.pdbx_strand_id
1 'polypeptide(L)'
;MVLAGDHCQLPPTIKCYEAARGGLERTLMEKVAASKPSAVSLLKVQYRMHEDIMRFSSNWFYDGELEAAPEIRHRGILDWDTPVTWIDTSDMDFKEEFVGETFGRINKEEAHLLLKELEAYILRIGGSRILEERIDFGLISPYKAQVQYLRGKIKGSATLRPYRSLITVNTVDGFQGQERDVIFISLVRANEDGQIGFLNDLRRMNVAITRARMKLVILGEAATLGHHAFYKQLLEYVKKVNGRQ
;
A
#
# COMPACT_ATOMS: atom_id res chain seq x y z
N MET A 1 -1.39 9.84 -31.93
CA MET A 1 -1.96 9.89 -30.57
C MET A 1 -0.96 9.23 -29.64
N VAL A 2 -0.64 9.86 -28.53
CA VAL A 2 0.22 9.31 -27.46
C VAL A 2 -0.67 9.06 -26.25
N LEU A 3 -0.59 7.85 -25.66
CA LEU A 3 -1.24 7.50 -24.40
C LEU A 3 -0.15 7.37 -23.32
N ALA A 4 -0.33 8.03 -22.19
CA ALA A 4 0.52 7.88 -21.02
C ALA A 4 -0.33 7.34 -19.86
N GLY A 5 0.16 6.30 -19.18
CA GLY A 5 -0.56 5.66 -18.08
C GLY A 5 0.12 4.37 -17.66
N ASP A 6 -0.52 3.66 -16.75
CA ASP A 6 -0.03 2.40 -16.22
C ASP A 6 -1.20 1.41 -16.07
N HIS A 7 -1.23 0.39 -16.90
CA HIS A 7 -2.28 -0.62 -16.87
C HIS A 7 -2.15 -1.63 -15.71
N CYS A 8 -1.03 -1.62 -15.01
CA CYS A 8 -0.81 -2.39 -13.80
C CYS A 8 -1.26 -1.64 -12.53
N GLN A 9 -1.82 -0.41 -12.68
CA GLN A 9 -2.46 0.35 -11.63
C GLN A 9 -3.98 0.42 -11.85
N LEU A 10 -4.69 1.11 -10.92
CA LEU A 10 -6.15 1.16 -10.96
C LEU A 10 -6.67 1.87 -12.21
N PRO A 11 -7.66 1.28 -12.90
CA PRO A 11 -8.40 1.96 -13.96
C PRO A 11 -9.31 3.05 -13.38
N PRO A 12 -9.84 3.94 -14.21
CA PRO A 12 -10.88 4.88 -13.78
C PRO A 12 -12.09 4.15 -13.18
N THR A 13 -12.64 4.69 -12.09
CA THR A 13 -13.82 4.12 -11.44
C THR A 13 -15.06 4.24 -12.35
N ILE A 14 -15.65 3.10 -12.72
CA ILE A 14 -16.87 3.05 -13.52
C ILE A 14 -18.07 2.96 -12.57
N LYS A 15 -18.95 3.96 -12.61
CA LYS A 15 -20.15 4.01 -11.77
C LYS A 15 -21.36 3.30 -12.41
N CYS A 16 -21.39 3.15 -13.73
CA CYS A 16 -22.46 2.51 -14.46
C CYS A 16 -22.14 1.02 -14.68
N TYR A 17 -22.93 0.14 -14.08
CA TYR A 17 -22.75 -1.31 -14.17
C TYR A 17 -22.93 -1.83 -15.61
N GLU A 18 -23.88 -1.27 -16.36
CA GLU A 18 -24.12 -1.64 -17.75
C GLU A 18 -22.96 -1.27 -18.66
N ALA A 19 -22.37 -0.07 -18.43
CA ALA A 19 -21.18 0.36 -19.17
C ALA A 19 -19.96 -0.52 -18.85
N ALA A 20 -19.79 -0.94 -17.59
CA ALA A 20 -18.76 -1.88 -17.19
C ALA A 20 -18.93 -3.22 -17.96
N ARG A 21 -20.11 -3.82 -17.93
CA ARG A 21 -20.42 -5.05 -18.70
C ARG A 21 -20.27 -4.88 -20.22
N GLY A 22 -20.51 -3.67 -20.73
CA GLY A 22 -20.28 -3.29 -22.13
C GLY A 22 -18.79 -3.17 -22.52
N GLY A 23 -17.86 -3.48 -21.60
CA GLY A 23 -16.43 -3.51 -21.87
C GLY A 23 -15.68 -2.22 -21.52
N LEU A 24 -16.31 -1.28 -20.79
CA LEU A 24 -15.66 -0.07 -20.33
C LEU A 24 -14.67 -0.35 -19.16
N GLU A 25 -14.78 -1.52 -18.50
CA GLU A 25 -13.84 -1.98 -17.47
C GLU A 25 -12.41 -2.09 -18.00
N ARG A 26 -12.26 -2.38 -19.27
CA ARG A 26 -10.97 -2.47 -19.93
C ARG A 26 -10.62 -1.13 -20.56
N THR A 27 -9.60 -0.47 -20.05
CA THR A 27 -9.18 0.86 -20.52
C THR A 27 -8.71 0.84 -21.96
N LEU A 28 -8.76 1.99 -22.65
CA LEU A 28 -8.22 2.11 -24.01
C LEU A 28 -6.73 1.74 -24.04
N MET A 29 -5.98 2.12 -23.01
CA MET A 29 -4.56 1.79 -22.88
C MET A 29 -4.34 0.28 -22.82
N GLU A 30 -5.09 -0.45 -21.99
CA GLU A 30 -5.02 -1.92 -21.93
C GLU A 30 -5.35 -2.58 -23.27
N LYS A 31 -6.38 -2.08 -23.97
CA LYS A 31 -6.76 -2.59 -25.29
C LYS A 31 -5.66 -2.38 -26.32
N VAL A 32 -5.06 -1.19 -26.35
CA VAL A 32 -3.98 -0.85 -27.29
C VAL A 32 -2.70 -1.61 -26.95
N ALA A 33 -2.32 -1.67 -25.68
CA ALA A 33 -1.14 -2.42 -25.24
C ALA A 33 -1.24 -3.91 -25.59
N ALA A 34 -2.42 -4.52 -25.41
CA ALA A 34 -2.64 -5.93 -25.78
C ALA A 34 -2.64 -6.18 -27.29
N SER A 35 -3.17 -5.24 -28.10
CA SER A 35 -3.28 -5.40 -29.55
C SER A 35 -2.01 -5.00 -30.31
N LYS A 36 -1.19 -4.11 -29.74
CA LYS A 36 0.04 -3.59 -30.35
C LYS A 36 1.18 -3.50 -29.31
N PRO A 37 1.70 -4.62 -28.80
CA PRO A 37 2.76 -4.61 -27.78
C PRO A 37 4.01 -3.85 -28.23
N SER A 38 4.34 -3.90 -29.54
CA SER A 38 5.49 -3.18 -30.11
C SER A 38 5.38 -1.64 -30.06
N ALA A 39 4.16 -1.10 -29.80
CA ALA A 39 3.94 0.33 -29.66
C ALA A 39 4.00 0.80 -28.18
N VAL A 40 4.26 -0.12 -27.25
CA VAL A 40 4.37 0.17 -25.81
C VAL A 40 5.84 0.40 -25.48
N SER A 41 6.12 1.50 -24.79
CA SER A 41 7.44 1.80 -24.23
C SER A 41 7.32 1.95 -22.72
N LEU A 42 8.03 1.13 -21.95
CA LEU A 42 8.09 1.21 -20.50
C LEU A 42 9.11 2.27 -20.07
N LEU A 43 8.68 3.18 -19.19
CA LEU A 43 9.58 4.08 -18.47
C LEU A 43 10.23 3.30 -17.32
N LYS A 44 11.47 2.85 -17.51
CA LYS A 44 12.12 1.90 -16.59
C LYS A 44 12.67 2.54 -15.33
N VAL A 45 13.19 3.78 -15.41
CA VAL A 45 13.81 4.46 -14.27
C VAL A 45 12.76 5.23 -13.49
N GLN A 46 12.63 4.92 -12.19
CA GLN A 46 11.75 5.63 -11.26
C GLN A 46 12.56 6.44 -10.23
N TYR A 47 11.98 7.56 -9.79
CA TYR A 47 12.59 8.57 -8.91
C TYR A 47 11.86 8.73 -7.57
N ARG A 48 11.01 7.76 -7.19
CA ARG A 48 10.18 7.84 -5.99
C ARG A 48 10.65 6.93 -4.87
N MET A 49 10.72 5.63 -5.13
CA MET A 49 10.80 4.60 -4.12
C MET A 49 12.24 4.16 -3.86
N HIS A 50 12.52 3.85 -2.58
CA HIS A 50 13.66 3.00 -2.23
C HIS A 50 13.64 1.71 -3.07
N GLU A 51 14.81 1.21 -3.47
CA GLU A 51 14.93 0.05 -4.36
C GLU A 51 14.20 -1.19 -3.81
N ASP A 52 14.34 -1.49 -2.52
CA ASP A 52 13.68 -2.65 -1.93
C ASP A 52 12.14 -2.51 -1.84
N ILE A 53 11.57 -1.29 -1.83
CA ILE A 53 10.13 -1.09 -1.95
C ILE A 53 9.69 -1.36 -3.39
N MET A 54 10.41 -0.83 -4.36
CA MET A 54 10.13 -0.95 -5.79
C MET A 54 10.25 -2.39 -6.31
N ARG A 55 11.27 -3.13 -5.86
CA ARG A 55 11.70 -4.39 -6.47
C ARG A 55 10.60 -5.45 -6.48
N PHE A 56 9.78 -5.55 -5.45
CA PHE A 56 8.66 -6.49 -5.45
C PHE A 56 7.64 -6.15 -6.54
N SER A 57 7.21 -4.88 -6.63
CA SER A 57 6.28 -4.44 -7.68
C SER A 57 6.90 -4.59 -9.08
N SER A 58 8.20 -4.30 -9.24
CA SER A 58 8.92 -4.50 -10.49
C SER A 58 8.83 -5.95 -10.96
N ASN A 59 9.15 -6.90 -10.09
CA ASN A 59 9.18 -8.32 -10.44
C ASN A 59 7.78 -8.89 -10.72
N TRP A 60 6.74 -8.42 -10.00
CA TRP A 60 5.40 -8.97 -10.15
C TRP A 60 4.61 -8.38 -11.32
N PHE A 61 4.77 -7.08 -11.59
CA PHE A 61 3.93 -6.34 -12.53
C PHE A 61 4.65 -5.87 -13.79
N TYR A 62 5.99 -5.80 -13.77
CA TYR A 62 6.78 -5.15 -14.83
C TYR A 62 7.99 -5.98 -15.25
N ASP A 63 7.91 -7.31 -15.15
CA ASP A 63 8.93 -8.28 -15.59
C ASP A 63 10.35 -8.02 -15.05
N GLY A 64 10.44 -7.34 -13.87
CA GLY A 64 11.71 -6.96 -13.26
C GLY A 64 12.44 -5.79 -13.92
N GLU A 65 11.79 -5.09 -14.87
CA GLU A 65 12.44 -4.08 -15.69
C GLU A 65 12.57 -2.69 -15.05
N LEU A 66 11.92 -2.46 -13.88
CA LEU A 66 12.04 -1.16 -13.22
C LEU A 66 13.36 -1.04 -12.45
N GLU A 67 13.95 0.14 -12.53
CA GLU A 67 15.18 0.52 -11.85
C GLU A 67 14.97 1.77 -10.99
N ALA A 68 15.56 1.79 -9.79
CA ALA A 68 15.58 2.98 -8.97
C ALA A 68 16.75 3.88 -9.40
N ALA A 69 16.48 5.17 -9.59
CA ALA A 69 17.50 6.15 -9.87
C ALA A 69 18.56 6.17 -8.75
N PRO A 70 19.86 6.34 -9.08
CA PRO A 70 20.96 6.23 -8.13
C PRO A 70 20.78 7.09 -6.87
N GLU A 71 20.25 8.30 -7.02
CA GLU A 71 20.09 9.29 -5.95
C GLU A 71 19.01 8.94 -4.92
N ILE A 72 18.07 8.04 -5.26
CA ILE A 72 16.98 7.64 -4.35
C ILE A 72 17.05 6.16 -3.97
N ARG A 73 17.92 5.39 -4.59
CA ARG A 73 17.99 3.92 -4.48
C ARG A 73 18.02 3.42 -3.04
N HIS A 74 18.77 4.08 -2.17
CA HIS A 74 18.99 3.72 -0.78
C HIS A 74 18.54 4.81 0.19
N ARG A 75 17.61 5.67 -0.24
CA ARG A 75 17.09 6.76 0.58
C ARG A 75 16.27 6.20 1.74
N GLY A 76 16.67 6.49 2.96
CA GLY A 76 16.00 6.09 4.19
C GLY A 76 15.79 7.25 5.16
N ILE A 77 14.97 7.05 6.18
CA ILE A 77 14.74 8.04 7.25
C ILE A 77 15.66 7.79 8.44
N LEU A 78 15.85 6.54 8.80
CA LEU A 78 16.70 6.13 9.91
C LEU A 78 17.81 5.22 9.36
N ASP A 79 19.01 5.37 9.93
CA ASP A 79 20.10 4.44 9.64
C ASP A 79 19.72 3.03 10.13
N TRP A 80 20.08 2.04 9.33
CA TRP A 80 19.81 0.62 9.63
C TRP A 80 18.31 0.25 9.74
N ASP A 81 17.39 1.09 9.26
CA ASP A 81 15.97 0.75 9.17
C ASP A 81 15.66 -0.07 7.91
N THR A 82 14.83 -1.10 8.06
CA THR A 82 14.38 -1.90 6.91
C THR A 82 13.39 -1.10 6.07
N PRO A 83 13.59 -0.94 4.75
CA PRO A 83 12.67 -0.19 3.91
C PRO A 83 11.26 -0.79 3.84
N VAL A 84 11.15 -2.12 3.97
CA VAL A 84 9.86 -2.85 3.93
C VAL A 84 9.74 -3.74 5.15
N THR A 85 8.62 -3.61 5.87
CA THR A 85 8.30 -4.44 7.03
C THR A 85 6.91 -5.05 6.88
N TRP A 86 6.75 -6.32 7.23
CA TRP A 86 5.45 -6.95 7.43
C TRP A 86 5.26 -7.27 8.90
N ILE A 87 4.18 -6.78 9.48
CA ILE A 87 3.75 -7.11 10.84
C ILE A 87 2.65 -8.15 10.70
N ASP A 88 3.00 -9.39 11.02
CA ASP A 88 2.08 -10.53 10.96
C ASP A 88 1.18 -10.53 12.19
N THR A 89 -0.12 -10.60 11.96
CA THR A 89 -1.13 -10.65 13.03
C THR A 89 -1.73 -12.05 13.23
N SER A 90 -1.18 -13.10 12.61
CA SER A 90 -1.73 -14.45 12.64
C SER A 90 -1.87 -15.03 14.06
N ASP A 91 -0.93 -14.72 14.95
CA ASP A 91 -0.92 -15.25 16.33
C ASP A 91 -1.62 -14.31 17.34
N MET A 92 -2.32 -13.24 16.86
CA MET A 92 -2.87 -12.19 17.72
C MET A 92 -4.38 -12.31 17.95
N ASP A 93 -5.05 -13.31 17.40
CA ASP A 93 -6.51 -13.52 17.44
C ASP A 93 -7.32 -12.25 17.05
N PHE A 94 -6.79 -11.47 16.07
CA PHE A 94 -7.47 -10.32 15.55
C PHE A 94 -8.58 -10.75 14.60
N LYS A 95 -9.75 -10.11 14.69
CA LYS A 95 -10.92 -10.51 13.91
C LYS A 95 -11.41 -9.37 13.00
N GLU A 96 -11.69 -9.73 11.76
CA GLU A 96 -12.40 -8.83 10.87
C GLU A 96 -13.89 -8.80 11.20
N GLU A 97 -14.50 -7.63 11.21
CA GLU A 97 -15.92 -7.43 11.43
C GLU A 97 -16.59 -6.83 10.19
N PHE A 98 -17.82 -7.21 9.92
CA PHE A 98 -18.68 -6.49 8.97
C PHE A 98 -19.24 -5.22 9.59
N VAL A 99 -19.20 -4.11 8.85
CA VAL A 99 -19.78 -2.84 9.28
C VAL A 99 -20.72 -2.30 8.20
N GLY A 100 -22.00 -2.13 8.57
CA GLY A 100 -23.01 -1.56 7.70
C GLY A 100 -23.55 -2.49 6.60
N GLU A 101 -24.52 -1.98 5.81
CA GLU A 101 -25.21 -2.74 4.76
C GLU A 101 -24.36 -2.95 3.48
N THR A 102 -23.25 -2.27 3.35
CA THR A 102 -22.41 -2.24 2.13
C THR A 102 -21.06 -2.90 2.34
N PHE A 103 -21.02 -4.20 2.58
CA PHE A 103 -19.76 -5.02 2.56
C PHE A 103 -18.51 -4.34 3.15
N GLY A 104 -18.68 -3.36 4.03
CA GLY A 104 -17.60 -2.71 4.75
C GLY A 104 -16.96 -3.70 5.73
N ARG A 105 -15.64 -3.70 5.80
CA ARG A 105 -14.89 -4.50 6.79
C ARG A 105 -14.01 -3.60 7.63
N ILE A 106 -13.85 -4.00 8.88
CA ILE A 106 -12.97 -3.36 9.85
C ILE A 106 -12.27 -4.42 10.66
N ASN A 107 -11.02 -4.15 11.04
CA ASN A 107 -10.27 -4.88 12.04
C ASN A 107 -9.74 -3.84 13.03
N LYS A 108 -10.41 -3.73 14.17
CA LYS A 108 -10.14 -2.68 15.16
C LYS A 108 -8.81 -2.88 15.85
N GLU A 109 -8.48 -4.14 16.11
CA GLU A 109 -7.23 -4.56 16.76
C GLU A 109 -6.04 -4.26 15.85
N GLU A 110 -6.13 -4.58 14.55
CA GLU A 110 -5.12 -4.24 13.56
C GLU A 110 -4.95 -2.72 13.42
N ALA A 111 -6.07 -1.95 13.47
CA ALA A 111 -6.00 -0.49 13.46
C ALA A 111 -5.28 0.07 14.71
N HIS A 112 -5.52 -0.50 15.88
CA HIS A 112 -4.83 -0.10 17.11
C HIS A 112 -3.34 -0.43 17.05
N LEU A 113 -2.98 -1.62 16.56
CA LEU A 113 -1.59 -2.02 16.36
C LEU A 113 -0.90 -1.08 15.37
N LEU A 114 -1.55 -0.77 14.24
CA LEU A 114 -1.01 0.17 13.26
C LEU A 114 -0.70 1.54 13.87
N LEU A 115 -1.62 2.08 14.68
CA LEU A 115 -1.40 3.36 15.34
C LEU A 115 -0.28 3.31 16.39
N LYS A 116 -0.17 2.21 17.12
CA LYS A 116 0.94 1.98 18.06
C LYS A 116 2.29 1.96 17.34
N GLU A 117 2.37 1.26 16.20
CA GLU A 117 3.57 1.21 15.38
C GLU A 117 3.92 2.57 14.75
N LEU A 118 2.89 3.34 14.32
CA LEU A 118 3.09 4.70 13.83
C LEU A 118 3.66 5.61 14.95
N GLU A 119 3.08 5.56 16.14
CA GLU A 119 3.55 6.34 17.29
C GLU A 119 4.99 5.94 17.70
N ALA A 120 5.28 4.65 17.72
CA ALA A 120 6.62 4.13 17.98
C ALA A 120 7.63 4.61 16.92
N TYR A 121 7.25 4.60 15.66
CA TYR A 121 8.12 5.05 14.57
C TYR A 121 8.36 6.56 14.62
N ILE A 122 7.32 7.37 14.94
CA ILE A 122 7.43 8.81 15.18
C ILE A 122 8.42 9.10 16.33
N LEU A 123 8.34 8.34 17.42
CA LEU A 123 9.27 8.49 18.55
C LEU A 123 10.72 8.15 18.15
N ARG A 124 10.93 7.10 17.34
CA ARG A 124 12.27 6.73 16.84
C ARG A 124 12.89 7.80 15.95
N ILE A 125 12.10 8.44 15.09
CA ILE A 125 12.57 9.52 14.20
C ILE A 125 12.90 10.78 15.05
N GLY A 126 12.09 11.05 16.07
CA GLY A 126 12.13 12.26 16.85
C GLY A 126 11.21 13.36 16.33
N GLY A 127 10.37 13.90 17.23
CA GLY A 127 9.32 14.84 16.86
C GLY A 127 9.82 16.13 16.21
N SER A 128 10.94 16.69 16.69
CA SER A 128 11.53 17.90 16.10
C SER A 128 11.93 17.66 14.65
N ARG A 129 12.64 16.56 14.38
CA ARG A 129 13.08 16.20 13.06
C ARG A 129 11.92 16.01 12.07
N ILE A 130 10.82 15.36 12.51
CA ILE A 130 9.62 15.18 11.67
C ILE A 130 9.03 16.53 11.24
N LEU A 131 8.96 17.50 12.14
CA LEU A 131 8.40 18.81 11.84
C LEU A 131 9.32 19.68 11.00
N GLU A 132 10.63 19.63 11.23
CA GLU A 132 11.66 20.37 10.49
C GLU A 132 11.80 19.85 9.06
N GLU A 133 11.95 18.54 8.88
CA GLU A 133 12.11 17.89 7.57
C GLU A 133 10.76 17.65 6.87
N ARG A 134 9.62 17.89 7.57
CA ARG A 134 8.25 17.67 7.10
C ARG A 134 8.02 16.22 6.63
N ILE A 135 8.57 15.24 7.37
CA ILE A 135 8.39 13.82 7.07
C ILE A 135 6.90 13.48 7.14
N ASP A 136 6.35 13.00 6.04
CA ASP A 136 4.92 12.76 5.90
C ASP A 136 4.56 11.26 5.91
N PHE A 137 3.37 10.98 6.44
CA PHE A 137 2.87 9.62 6.68
C PHE A 137 1.57 9.39 5.92
N GLY A 138 1.46 8.23 5.29
CA GLY A 138 0.24 7.76 4.68
C GLY A 138 -0.25 6.47 5.33
N LEU A 139 -1.52 6.44 5.74
CA LEU A 139 -2.19 5.25 6.22
C LEU A 139 -3.21 4.82 5.18
N ILE A 140 -3.05 3.62 4.65
CA ILE A 140 -3.85 3.11 3.54
C ILE A 140 -4.60 1.86 3.99
N SER A 141 -5.88 1.77 3.65
CA SER A 141 -6.63 0.52 3.74
C SER A 141 -7.54 0.35 2.52
N PRO A 142 -7.80 -0.87 2.04
CA PRO A 142 -8.78 -1.12 0.97
C PRO A 142 -10.22 -0.86 1.42
N TYR A 143 -10.49 -0.78 2.73
CA TYR A 143 -11.84 -0.68 3.28
C TYR A 143 -12.13 0.70 3.88
N LYS A 144 -13.21 1.35 3.42
CA LYS A 144 -13.64 2.67 3.91
C LYS A 144 -13.92 2.68 5.42
N ALA A 145 -14.50 1.60 5.96
CA ALA A 145 -14.79 1.49 7.39
C ALA A 145 -13.49 1.58 8.23
N GLN A 146 -12.43 0.87 7.81
CA GLN A 146 -11.12 0.93 8.45
C GLN A 146 -10.52 2.34 8.39
N VAL A 147 -10.60 2.98 7.22
CA VAL A 147 -10.13 4.37 7.03
C VAL A 147 -10.85 5.34 7.97
N GLN A 148 -12.18 5.24 8.08
CA GLN A 148 -12.97 6.10 8.97
C GLN A 148 -12.60 5.88 10.43
N TYR A 149 -12.42 4.63 10.84
CA TYR A 149 -12.01 4.28 12.19
C TYR A 149 -10.62 4.86 12.53
N LEU A 150 -9.63 4.66 11.66
CA LEU A 150 -8.28 5.23 11.81
C LEU A 150 -8.33 6.76 11.91
N ARG A 151 -9.10 7.43 11.05
CA ARG A 151 -9.28 8.90 11.12
C ARG A 151 -9.85 9.35 12.46
N GLY A 152 -10.86 8.64 12.97
CA GLY A 152 -11.47 8.92 14.28
C GLY A 152 -10.46 8.79 15.42
N LYS A 153 -9.66 7.74 15.42
CA LYS A 153 -8.62 7.49 16.43
C LYS A 153 -7.50 8.54 16.38
N ILE A 154 -7.00 8.90 15.20
CA ILE A 154 -5.97 9.95 15.03
C ILE A 154 -6.52 11.30 15.52
N LYS A 155 -7.78 11.61 15.20
CA LYS A 155 -8.42 12.84 15.68
C LYS A 155 -8.50 12.90 17.20
N GLY A 156 -8.68 11.76 17.88
CA GLY A 156 -8.73 11.64 19.34
C GLY A 156 -7.37 11.53 20.02
N SER A 157 -6.29 11.17 19.30
CA SER A 157 -4.96 10.97 19.89
C SER A 157 -4.28 12.29 20.26
N ALA A 158 -3.88 12.42 21.51
CA ALA A 158 -3.06 13.54 21.99
C ALA A 158 -1.62 13.44 21.45
N THR A 159 -1.07 12.23 21.39
CA THR A 159 0.28 11.93 20.88
C THR A 159 0.46 12.34 19.44
N LEU A 160 -0.52 12.01 18.58
CA LEU A 160 -0.48 12.31 17.14
C LEU A 160 -0.91 13.75 16.79
N ARG A 161 -1.42 14.50 17.77
CA ARG A 161 -1.93 15.86 17.57
C ARG A 161 -0.93 16.80 16.86
N PRO A 162 0.36 16.84 17.24
CA PRO A 162 1.34 17.73 16.57
C PRO A 162 1.59 17.39 15.11
N TYR A 163 1.39 16.12 14.71
CA TYR A 163 1.75 15.58 13.40
C TYR A 163 0.55 15.42 12.45
N ARG A 164 -0.67 15.81 12.86
CA ARG A 164 -1.90 15.55 12.07
C ARG A 164 -1.85 16.13 10.66
N SER A 165 -1.22 17.27 10.46
CA SER A 165 -1.06 17.87 9.13
C SER A 165 -0.13 17.08 8.20
N LEU A 166 0.71 16.21 8.77
CA LEU A 166 1.64 15.34 8.05
C LEU A 166 1.10 13.91 7.90
N ILE A 167 -0.05 13.58 8.51
CA ILE A 167 -0.65 12.25 8.45
C ILE A 167 -1.88 12.29 7.53
N THR A 168 -1.84 11.50 6.46
CA THR A 168 -2.98 11.30 5.54
C THR A 168 -3.52 9.89 5.70
N VAL A 169 -4.84 9.74 5.89
CA VAL A 169 -5.51 8.44 5.94
C VAL A 169 -6.50 8.34 4.80
N ASN A 170 -6.38 7.35 3.93
CA ASN A 170 -7.33 7.18 2.83
C ASN A 170 -7.42 5.73 2.35
N THR A 171 -8.42 5.45 1.49
CA THR A 171 -8.47 4.21 0.73
C THR A 171 -7.36 4.18 -0.32
N VAL A 172 -7.07 2.99 -0.88
CA VAL A 172 -6.10 2.84 -1.96
C VAL A 172 -6.43 3.77 -3.14
N ASP A 173 -7.71 3.78 -3.55
CA ASP A 173 -8.19 4.64 -4.64
C ASP A 173 -7.97 6.13 -4.34
N GLY A 174 -8.17 6.54 -3.09
CA GLY A 174 -7.96 7.91 -2.65
C GLY A 174 -6.50 8.33 -2.51
N PHE A 175 -5.58 7.37 -2.53
CA PHE A 175 -4.13 7.60 -2.57
C PHE A 175 -3.55 7.58 -3.99
N GLN A 176 -4.33 7.22 -5.00
CA GLN A 176 -3.85 7.21 -6.38
C GLN A 176 -3.31 8.60 -6.77
N GLY A 177 -2.13 8.64 -7.34
CA GLY A 177 -1.44 9.90 -7.70
C GLY A 177 -0.70 10.60 -6.55
N GLN A 178 -0.86 10.15 -5.31
CA GLN A 178 -0.13 10.69 -4.16
C GLN A 178 1.08 9.83 -3.79
N GLU A 179 1.94 10.34 -2.92
CA GLU A 179 3.08 9.62 -2.34
C GLU A 179 3.39 10.18 -0.94
N ARG A 180 4.02 9.38 -0.08
CA ARG A 180 4.45 9.79 1.27
C ARG A 180 5.81 9.16 1.57
N ASP A 181 6.54 9.78 2.48
CA ASP A 181 7.81 9.26 2.97
C ASP A 181 7.65 7.89 3.61
N VAL A 182 6.62 7.76 4.43
CA VAL A 182 6.27 6.53 5.16
C VAL A 182 4.84 6.12 4.82
N ILE A 183 4.65 4.88 4.41
CA ILE A 183 3.31 4.29 4.20
C ILE A 183 3.10 3.14 5.16
N PHE A 184 1.95 3.17 5.84
CA PHE A 184 1.38 2.05 6.59
C PHE A 184 0.17 1.51 5.83
N ILE A 185 0.11 0.19 5.60
CA ILE A 185 -1.02 -0.47 4.95
C ILE A 185 -1.69 -1.39 5.97
N SER A 186 -3.00 -1.21 6.19
CA SER A 186 -3.86 -2.10 6.98
C SER A 186 -4.68 -2.95 6.02
N LEU A 187 -4.43 -4.28 6.00
CA LEU A 187 -5.07 -5.21 5.06
C LEU A 187 -6.42 -5.72 5.56
N VAL A 188 -6.66 -5.65 6.87
CA VAL A 188 -7.94 -5.92 7.54
C VAL A 188 -8.35 -7.41 7.56
N ARG A 189 -8.07 -8.16 6.49
CA ARG A 189 -8.55 -9.53 6.30
C ARG A 189 -7.91 -10.50 7.29
N ALA A 190 -8.79 -11.14 8.08
CA ALA A 190 -8.43 -12.15 9.07
C ALA A 190 -9.61 -13.13 9.17
N ASN A 191 -9.50 -14.30 8.52
CA ASN A 191 -10.53 -15.33 8.50
C ASN A 191 -9.96 -16.72 8.16
N GLU A 192 -10.65 -17.75 8.64
CA GLU A 192 -10.23 -19.16 8.48
C GLU A 192 -10.35 -19.67 7.02
N ASP A 193 -11.22 -19.04 6.21
CA ASP A 193 -11.50 -19.46 4.83
C ASP A 193 -10.44 -18.99 3.82
N GLY A 194 -9.46 -18.19 4.23
CA GLY A 194 -8.48 -17.59 3.34
C GLY A 194 -9.07 -16.60 2.32
N GLN A 195 -10.25 -16.04 2.61
CA GLN A 195 -10.93 -15.12 1.71
C GLN A 195 -10.33 -13.72 1.81
N ILE A 196 -9.78 -13.22 0.71
CA ILE A 196 -9.10 -11.92 0.64
C ILE A 196 -9.97 -10.77 0.13
N GLY A 197 -11.14 -11.04 -0.47
CA GLY A 197 -12.11 -10.02 -0.91
C GLY A 197 -11.50 -8.99 -1.87
N PHE A 198 -11.61 -7.69 -1.57
CA PHE A 198 -11.08 -6.59 -2.41
C PHE A 198 -9.57 -6.64 -2.64
N LEU A 199 -8.83 -7.36 -1.82
CA LEU A 199 -7.40 -7.58 -1.98
C LEU A 199 -7.06 -8.49 -3.18
N ASN A 200 -8.07 -9.14 -3.81
CA ASN A 200 -7.89 -9.92 -5.03
C ASN A 200 -7.59 -9.04 -6.27
N ASP A 201 -7.96 -7.77 -6.26
CA ASP A 201 -7.50 -6.83 -7.29
C ASP A 201 -6.07 -6.36 -6.96
N LEU A 202 -5.09 -7.07 -7.48
CA LEU A 202 -3.67 -6.84 -7.21
C LEU A 202 -3.18 -5.46 -7.67
N ARG A 203 -3.87 -4.81 -8.61
CA ARG A 203 -3.58 -3.44 -9.03
C ARG A 203 -3.72 -2.48 -7.86
N ARG A 204 -4.68 -2.74 -6.92
CA ARG A 204 -4.77 -1.97 -5.67
C ARG A 204 -3.54 -2.11 -4.80
N MET A 205 -3.02 -3.33 -4.67
CA MET A 205 -1.80 -3.54 -3.90
C MET A 205 -0.59 -2.89 -4.57
N ASN A 206 -0.48 -2.96 -5.90
CA ASN A 206 0.55 -2.24 -6.63
C ASN A 206 0.49 -0.73 -6.38
N VAL A 207 -0.72 -0.14 -6.44
CA VAL A 207 -0.89 1.27 -6.08
C VAL A 207 -0.46 1.52 -4.63
N ALA A 208 -0.94 0.74 -3.66
CA ALA A 208 -0.65 0.96 -2.25
C ALA A 208 0.86 0.89 -1.93
N ILE A 209 1.55 -0.14 -2.41
CA ILE A 209 2.99 -0.35 -2.22
C ILE A 209 3.78 0.81 -2.83
N THR A 210 3.43 1.21 -4.05
CA THR A 210 4.16 2.24 -4.80
C THR A 210 3.89 3.68 -4.33
N ARG A 211 3.16 3.86 -3.21
CA ARG A 211 2.98 5.18 -2.58
C ARG A 211 4.11 5.54 -1.62
N ALA A 212 4.88 4.56 -1.15
CA ALA A 212 5.96 4.77 -0.20
C ALA A 212 7.23 5.26 -0.89
N ARG A 213 7.85 6.31 -0.35
CA ARG A 213 9.15 6.80 -0.81
C ARG A 213 10.31 6.08 -0.11
N MET A 214 10.28 6.00 1.21
CA MET A 214 11.42 5.55 2.03
C MET A 214 11.09 4.38 2.95
N LYS A 215 9.86 4.28 3.45
CA LYS A 215 9.43 3.23 4.36
C LYS A 215 8.04 2.71 4.04
N LEU A 216 7.90 1.39 3.99
CA LEU A 216 6.63 0.69 3.83
C LEU A 216 6.44 -0.28 4.99
N VAL A 217 5.34 -0.14 5.72
CA VAL A 217 4.91 -1.06 6.78
C VAL A 217 3.56 -1.66 6.40
N ILE A 218 3.48 -2.97 6.34
CA ILE A 218 2.26 -3.71 5.99
C ILE A 218 1.82 -4.47 7.24
N LEU A 219 0.55 -4.31 7.62
CA LEU A 219 -0.08 -5.09 8.67
C LEU A 219 -1.12 -6.02 8.07
N GLY A 220 -1.11 -7.27 8.46
CA GLY A 220 -2.10 -8.24 8.01
C GLY A 220 -1.78 -9.66 8.44
N GLU A 221 -2.81 -10.48 8.48
CA GLU A 221 -2.76 -11.86 8.88
C GLU A 221 -2.18 -12.75 7.77
N ALA A 222 -0.96 -13.22 7.97
CA ALA A 222 -0.28 -14.08 6.98
C ALA A 222 -1.00 -15.42 6.80
N ALA A 223 -1.67 -15.94 7.83
CA ALA A 223 -2.47 -17.17 7.75
C ALA A 223 -3.59 -17.04 6.69
N THR A 224 -4.36 -15.95 6.71
CA THR A 224 -5.39 -15.67 5.70
C THR A 224 -4.79 -15.33 4.33
N LEU A 225 -3.85 -14.39 4.31
CA LEU A 225 -3.35 -13.78 3.06
C LEU A 225 -2.41 -14.70 2.29
N GLY A 226 -1.66 -15.55 3.00
CA GLY A 226 -0.70 -16.49 2.41
C GLY A 226 -1.31 -17.59 1.54
N HIS A 227 -2.64 -17.78 1.57
CA HIS A 227 -3.35 -18.63 0.62
C HIS A 227 -3.31 -18.10 -0.82
N HIS A 228 -3.12 -16.80 -1.00
CA HIS A 228 -3.01 -16.19 -2.32
C HIS A 228 -1.54 -16.02 -2.73
N ALA A 229 -1.16 -16.46 -3.93
CA ALA A 229 0.22 -16.52 -4.41
C ALA A 229 0.96 -15.17 -4.31
N PHE A 230 0.29 -14.05 -4.63
CA PHE A 230 0.88 -12.71 -4.52
C PHE A 230 1.33 -12.38 -3.09
N TYR A 231 0.43 -12.58 -2.11
CA TYR A 231 0.73 -12.24 -0.71
C TYR A 231 1.77 -13.19 -0.11
N LYS A 232 1.73 -14.47 -0.49
CA LYS A 232 2.76 -15.44 -0.10
C LYS A 232 4.14 -14.99 -0.59
N GLN A 233 4.26 -14.61 -1.87
CA GLN A 233 5.53 -14.13 -2.41
C GLN A 233 5.96 -12.77 -1.82
N LEU A 234 5.01 -11.88 -1.51
CA LEU A 234 5.30 -10.62 -0.83
C LEU A 234 5.86 -10.87 0.58
N LEU A 235 5.26 -11.79 1.35
CA LEU A 235 5.75 -12.21 2.66
C LEU A 235 7.16 -12.79 2.59
N GLU A 236 7.41 -13.70 1.65
CA GLU A 236 8.73 -14.30 1.42
C GLU A 236 9.77 -13.23 1.02
N TYR A 237 9.36 -12.29 0.16
CA TYR A 237 10.21 -11.17 -0.25
C TYR A 237 10.60 -10.29 0.93
N VAL A 238 9.65 -9.90 1.77
CA VAL A 238 9.92 -9.07 2.96
C VAL A 238 10.85 -9.79 3.93
N LYS A 239 10.63 -11.08 4.20
CA LYS A 239 11.55 -11.89 5.02
C LYS A 239 12.96 -11.90 4.47
N LYS A 240 13.12 -12.04 3.14
CA LYS A 240 14.43 -12.03 2.47
C LYS A 240 15.13 -10.67 2.56
N VAL A 241 14.39 -9.56 2.44
CA VAL A 241 14.95 -8.20 2.58
C VAL A 241 15.44 -7.99 4.01
N ASN A 242 14.62 -8.37 5.01
CA ASN A 242 14.94 -8.19 6.42
C ASN A 242 16.09 -9.10 6.90
N GLY A 243 16.30 -10.25 6.28
CA GLY A 243 17.41 -11.16 6.60
C GLY A 243 18.76 -10.81 5.98
N ARG A 244 18.86 -9.69 5.26
CA ARG A 244 20.11 -9.19 4.67
C ARG A 244 20.88 -8.21 5.56
N GLN A 245 20.34 -7.91 6.74
CA GLN A 245 20.93 -6.96 7.70
C GLN A 245 21.85 -7.65 8.72
#